data_07c50036f1f89ed1414ce20978a88c4e
#
_entry.id   07c50036f1f89ed1414ce20978a88c4e
#
_cell.length_a   1.000
_cell.length_b   1.000
_cell.length_c   1.000
_cell.angle_alpha   90.00
_cell.angle_beta   90.00
_cell.angle_gamma   90.00
#
_symmetry.space_group_name_H-M   'P 1'
#
loop_
_entity.id
_entity.type
_entity.pdbx_description
1 polymer ?
#
loop_
_entity_poly.entity_id
_entity_poly.type
_entity_poly.pdbx_seq_one_letter_code
_entity_poly.pdbx_strand_id
1 'polypeptide(L)'
;MMVNFTNKFLVIALALACITGANRAAAQDGTVNTNVLTHDKDGVFNSTASYTFDVSSTYTTPQTGRVKYEVTTEAGKKMRSDSVAVKLGGKGSASYNFDISGLPSGFYKINFMINVTDYDDTTRKAFGIRPEEIRSQYGKPADFDAFWQNAKAELATVNPEFKVTEMPDSSKDKRKVFLVEMKSLGGLTIRGWLTEPITKNKNKKFVVMLALPGYQVDLKPLYGLDPDIAILSLNIRGQGNSRDVINVRKETYITLGVEDKNKYVLKGAIMDCVRAVDFIYTRPELRHDNIIAVGGSLGGFLAVATSGVDNRISFCSAANPILGDVRNLANQVDWPFNDIKRYVNTRPGLTFDKVLNNMDYFDAKNFASAIKCRTLMGMGMVDNIAPPNTVQTIYNGIPADKHLIIFRDLAHEIGKKYVVYEGRWMRDTFALF
;
A
#
# COMPACT_ATOMS: atom_id res chain seq x y z
N MET A 1 64.46 -20.91 -20.56
CA MET A 1 65.65 -21.21 -19.74
C MET A 1 65.17 -21.82 -18.43
N MET A 2 65.49 -23.13 -18.25
CA MET A 2 65.18 -23.97 -17.08
C MET A 2 65.78 -23.43 -15.80
N VAL A 3 65.15 -23.63 -14.65
CA VAL A 3 65.79 -24.34 -13.53
C VAL A 3 64.69 -24.83 -12.57
N ASN A 4 64.62 -26.15 -12.42
CA ASN A 4 63.95 -26.91 -11.36
C ASN A 4 64.70 -26.73 -10.04
N PHE A 5 63.97 -26.68 -8.89
CA PHE A 5 64.49 -27.19 -7.62
C PHE A 5 63.36 -27.84 -6.81
N THR A 6 63.43 -29.17 -6.75
CA THR A 6 62.79 -30.05 -5.79
C THR A 6 63.51 -29.94 -4.45
N ASN A 7 62.75 -29.84 -3.33
CA ASN A 7 63.26 -30.28 -2.03
C ASN A 7 62.17 -30.98 -1.23
N LYS A 8 62.43 -32.27 -1.00
CA LYS A 8 61.72 -33.15 -0.09
C LYS A 8 62.10 -32.82 1.36
N PHE A 9 61.13 -32.64 2.20
CA PHE A 9 61.33 -32.83 3.65
C PHE A 9 60.35 -33.84 4.22
N LEU A 10 60.91 -34.87 4.74
CA LEU A 10 60.35 -35.98 5.51
C LEU A 10 60.06 -35.46 6.90
N VAL A 11 58.81 -35.53 7.37
CA VAL A 11 58.47 -35.29 8.78
C VAL A 11 57.74 -36.49 9.36
N ILE A 12 58.38 -36.99 10.39
CA ILE A 12 58.05 -38.14 11.23
C ILE A 12 56.68 -37.94 11.90
N ALA A 13 55.82 -38.95 11.77
CA ALA A 13 54.58 -39.04 12.53
C ALA A 13 54.85 -39.40 13.98
N LEU A 14 54.48 -38.53 14.91
CA LEU A 14 54.30 -38.90 16.33
C LEU A 14 52.80 -38.94 16.60
N ALA A 15 52.29 -40.15 16.74
CA ALA A 15 50.93 -40.41 17.18
C ALA A 15 50.85 -40.20 18.70
N LEU A 16 50.26 -39.07 19.13
CA LEU A 16 49.77 -38.87 20.49
C LEU A 16 48.24 -39.12 20.47
N ALA A 17 47.84 -40.30 20.96
CA ALA A 17 46.44 -40.58 21.22
C ALA A 17 46.01 -39.81 22.47
N CYS A 18 45.42 -38.60 22.27
CA CYS A 18 44.59 -37.95 23.27
C CYS A 18 43.17 -38.47 23.12
N ILE A 19 42.79 -39.43 23.94
CA ILE A 19 41.39 -39.80 24.19
C ILE A 19 40.78 -38.64 24.99
N THR A 20 40.35 -37.58 24.32
CA THR A 20 39.38 -36.63 24.87
C THR A 20 38.01 -37.19 24.52
N GLY A 21 37.31 -37.69 25.52
CA GLY A 21 35.88 -37.97 25.41
C GLY A 21 35.17 -36.67 25.07
N ALA A 22 34.99 -36.43 23.79
CA ALA A 22 34.03 -35.43 23.32
C ALA A 22 32.66 -35.99 23.68
N ASN A 23 32.12 -35.54 24.81
CA ASN A 23 30.70 -35.54 25.00
C ASN A 23 30.14 -34.68 23.83
N ARG A 24 29.79 -35.38 22.72
CA ARG A 24 28.84 -34.81 21.76
C ARG A 24 27.57 -34.63 22.59
N ALA A 25 27.31 -33.40 23.01
CA ALA A 25 25.96 -32.99 23.33
C ALA A 25 25.15 -33.39 22.08
N ALA A 26 24.39 -34.46 22.16
CA ALA A 26 23.41 -34.81 21.15
C ALA A 26 22.56 -33.55 21.07
N ALA A 27 22.56 -32.90 19.92
CA ALA A 27 21.58 -31.85 19.62
C ALA A 27 20.23 -32.52 19.93
N GLN A 28 19.51 -31.95 20.87
CA GLN A 28 18.23 -32.50 21.30
C GLN A 28 17.29 -32.30 20.10
N ASP A 29 17.08 -33.36 19.31
CA ASP A 29 16.21 -33.37 18.14
C ASP A 29 14.77 -33.17 18.60
N GLY A 30 14.35 -31.90 18.64
CA GLY A 30 13.00 -31.55 18.99
C GLY A 30 12.68 -30.11 18.55
N THR A 31 11.41 -29.82 18.41
CA THR A 31 10.89 -28.50 18.14
C THR A 31 9.58 -28.27 18.88
N VAL A 32 9.17 -27.00 18.99
CA VAL A 32 7.83 -26.63 19.43
C VAL A 32 7.11 -26.04 18.25
N ASN A 33 5.95 -26.59 17.91
CA ASN A 33 5.06 -26.05 16.91
C ASN A 33 4.02 -25.18 17.59
N THR A 34 3.79 -24.02 17.06
CA THR A 34 2.79 -23.06 17.55
C THR A 34 1.77 -22.74 16.48
N ASN A 35 0.52 -22.57 16.88
CA ASN A 35 -0.55 -22.13 15.99
C ASN A 35 -1.46 -21.14 16.71
N VAL A 36 -1.78 -20.01 16.07
CA VAL A 36 -2.66 -18.98 16.60
C VAL A 36 -3.96 -18.99 15.82
N LEU A 37 -5.04 -19.36 16.49
CA LEU A 37 -6.37 -19.45 15.92
C LEU A 37 -7.27 -18.34 16.45
N THR A 38 -8.20 -17.89 15.62
CA THR A 38 -9.32 -17.04 16.00
C THR A 38 -10.55 -17.44 15.18
N HIS A 39 -11.73 -17.28 15.75
CA HIS A 39 -12.98 -17.57 15.07
C HIS A 39 -13.37 -16.49 14.04
N ASP A 40 -12.81 -15.28 14.17
CA ASP A 40 -13.06 -14.21 13.22
C ASP A 40 -12.14 -14.34 12.00
N LYS A 41 -12.77 -14.47 10.81
CA LYS A 41 -12.03 -14.66 9.55
C LYS A 41 -11.28 -13.42 9.09
N ASP A 42 -11.82 -12.24 9.41
CA ASP A 42 -11.25 -10.97 8.94
C ASP A 42 -10.31 -10.35 9.99
N GLY A 43 -10.25 -10.93 11.20
CA GLY A 43 -9.45 -10.41 12.32
C GLY A 43 -9.99 -9.09 12.86
N VAL A 44 -11.32 -8.86 12.74
CA VAL A 44 -12.00 -7.65 13.19
C VAL A 44 -13.04 -8.02 14.24
N PHE A 45 -13.01 -7.35 15.38
CA PHE A 45 -13.85 -7.68 16.53
C PHE A 45 -14.64 -6.47 17.01
N ASN A 46 -15.83 -6.72 17.57
CA ASN A 46 -16.68 -5.66 18.12
C ASN A 46 -16.22 -5.19 19.51
N SER A 47 -15.69 -6.08 20.35
CA SER A 47 -15.31 -5.71 21.73
C SER A 47 -14.13 -6.49 22.28
N THR A 48 -14.09 -7.79 22.04
CA THR A 48 -13.09 -8.70 22.58
C THR A 48 -12.46 -9.51 21.46
N ALA A 49 -11.16 -9.40 21.32
CA ALA A 49 -10.38 -10.22 20.40
C ALA A 49 -9.97 -11.52 21.09
N SER A 50 -10.58 -12.63 20.71
CA SER A 50 -10.37 -13.94 21.31
C SER A 50 -9.45 -14.78 20.43
N TYR A 51 -8.39 -15.32 21.04
CA TYR A 51 -7.40 -16.16 20.40
C TYR A 51 -7.15 -17.44 21.17
N THR A 52 -6.97 -18.54 20.44
CA THR A 52 -6.43 -19.79 20.98
C THR A 52 -4.99 -19.94 20.46
N PHE A 53 -4.06 -20.11 21.39
CA PHE A 53 -2.65 -20.37 21.08
C PHE A 53 -2.34 -21.82 21.39
N ASP A 54 -2.31 -22.63 20.34
CA ASP A 54 -1.97 -24.07 20.41
C ASP A 54 -0.47 -24.25 20.39
N VAL A 55 0.01 -25.10 21.28
CA VAL A 55 1.44 -25.43 21.41
C VAL A 55 1.60 -26.94 21.43
N SER A 56 2.49 -27.49 20.65
CA SER A 56 2.86 -28.91 20.68
C SER A 56 4.36 -29.09 20.60
N SER A 57 4.93 -29.98 21.45
CA SER A 57 6.36 -30.24 21.52
C SER A 57 6.68 -31.63 20.95
N THR A 58 7.74 -31.72 20.18
CA THR A 58 8.34 -32.98 19.74
C THR A 58 9.50 -33.43 20.63
N TYR A 59 9.96 -32.58 21.56
CA TYR A 59 10.97 -32.92 22.54
C TYR A 59 10.52 -34.10 23.41
N THR A 60 11.41 -35.01 23.70
CA THR A 60 11.15 -36.12 24.63
C THR A 60 11.22 -35.71 26.08
N THR A 61 11.91 -34.61 26.38
CA THR A 61 12.01 -33.97 27.70
C THR A 61 10.83 -33.01 27.93
N PRO A 62 10.39 -32.87 29.20
CA PRO A 62 9.38 -31.85 29.52
C PRO A 62 9.86 -30.44 29.19
N GLN A 63 8.97 -29.64 28.64
CA GLN A 63 9.19 -28.23 28.36
C GLN A 63 8.40 -27.36 29.33
N THR A 64 9.07 -26.50 30.05
CA THR A 64 8.45 -25.60 31.04
C THR A 64 8.84 -24.15 30.78
N GLY A 65 7.92 -23.23 31.02
CA GLY A 65 8.17 -21.81 30.76
C GLY A 65 6.88 -20.98 30.76
N ARG A 66 6.73 -20.10 29.79
CA ARG A 66 5.59 -19.20 29.68
C ARG A 66 5.18 -18.99 28.22
N VAL A 67 3.89 -18.85 28.01
CA VAL A 67 3.30 -18.19 26.84
C VAL A 67 2.83 -16.79 27.29
N LYS A 68 3.13 -15.79 26.46
CA LYS A 68 2.75 -14.39 26.69
C LYS A 68 2.15 -13.79 25.43
N TYR A 69 1.16 -12.90 25.57
CA TYR A 69 0.85 -11.96 24.50
C TYR A 69 1.21 -10.54 24.88
N GLU A 70 1.47 -9.73 23.85
CA GLU A 70 1.64 -8.29 23.97
C GLU A 70 0.96 -7.59 22.79
N VAL A 71 0.03 -6.67 23.13
CA VAL A 71 -0.70 -5.84 22.19
C VAL A 71 -0.08 -4.45 22.18
N THR A 72 0.20 -3.95 20.97
CA THR A 72 0.67 -2.59 20.74
C THR A 72 -0.18 -1.87 19.72
N THR A 73 -0.20 -0.53 19.78
CA THR A 73 -0.68 0.28 18.66
C THR A 73 0.25 0.12 17.46
N GLU A 74 -0.14 0.61 16.28
CA GLU A 74 0.71 0.66 15.09
C GLU A 74 2.02 1.40 15.33
N ALA A 75 1.99 2.46 16.17
CA ALA A 75 3.16 3.23 16.60
C ALA A 75 4.01 2.55 17.68
N GLY A 76 3.69 1.30 18.06
CA GLY A 76 4.45 0.53 19.04
C GLY A 76 4.13 0.83 20.51
N LYS A 77 3.14 1.69 20.81
CA LYS A 77 2.72 1.92 22.21
C LYS A 77 2.04 0.67 22.77
N LYS A 78 2.56 0.15 23.89
CA LYS A 78 1.99 -1.00 24.58
C LYS A 78 0.61 -0.68 25.15
N MET A 79 -0.36 -1.55 24.88
CA MET A 79 -1.76 -1.42 25.30
C MET A 79 -2.17 -2.49 26.31
N ARG A 80 -1.84 -3.76 26.05
CA ARG A 80 -2.18 -4.90 26.88
C ARG A 80 -1.06 -5.95 26.85
N SER A 81 -0.94 -6.73 27.92
CA SER A 81 -0.15 -7.96 27.90
C SER A 81 -0.62 -8.88 29.04
N ASP A 82 -0.51 -10.17 28.80
CA ASP A 82 -0.71 -11.18 29.83
C ASP A 82 0.17 -12.40 29.54
N SER A 83 0.33 -13.29 30.53
CA SER A 83 1.16 -14.48 30.38
C SER A 83 0.69 -15.64 31.24
N VAL A 84 0.76 -16.85 30.70
CA VAL A 84 0.36 -18.09 31.35
C VAL A 84 1.57 -19.03 31.41
N ALA A 85 1.69 -19.77 32.54
CA ALA A 85 2.72 -20.79 32.69
C ALA A 85 2.49 -21.98 31.75
N VAL A 86 3.55 -22.46 31.13
CA VAL A 86 3.56 -23.63 30.24
C VAL A 86 4.21 -24.80 30.96
N LYS A 87 3.56 -25.98 30.94
CA LYS A 87 4.11 -27.27 31.37
C LYS A 87 3.67 -28.29 30.33
N LEU A 88 4.56 -28.63 29.41
CA LEU A 88 4.35 -29.71 28.44
C LEU A 88 5.14 -30.92 28.89
N GLY A 89 4.49 -32.07 28.95
CA GLY A 89 5.21 -33.37 29.06
C GLY A 89 6.01 -33.63 27.77
N GLY A 90 6.87 -34.65 27.83
CA GLY A 90 7.57 -35.10 26.62
C GLY A 90 6.59 -35.45 25.50
N LYS A 91 6.77 -34.84 24.32
CA LYS A 91 5.84 -34.91 23.15
C LYS A 91 4.40 -34.45 23.49
N GLY A 92 4.26 -33.56 24.45
CA GLY A 92 2.97 -33.06 24.94
C GLY A 92 2.46 -31.87 24.11
N SER A 93 1.15 -31.56 24.27
CA SER A 93 0.48 -30.40 23.69
C SER A 93 -0.41 -29.72 24.71
N ALA A 94 -0.68 -28.43 24.51
CA ALA A 94 -1.63 -27.64 25.31
C ALA A 94 -2.17 -26.48 24.46
N SER A 95 -3.35 -26.00 24.85
CA SER A 95 -4.01 -24.83 24.25
C SER A 95 -4.20 -23.75 25.31
N TYR A 96 -3.93 -22.50 24.95
CA TYR A 96 -4.05 -21.34 25.82
C TYR A 96 -5.00 -20.33 25.18
N ASN A 97 -6.05 -19.95 25.90
CA ASN A 97 -7.03 -18.97 25.44
C ASN A 97 -6.70 -17.58 25.99
N PHE A 98 -6.75 -16.57 25.11
CA PHE A 98 -6.52 -15.17 25.44
C PHE A 98 -7.69 -14.33 24.96
N ASP A 99 -8.37 -13.64 25.88
CA ASP A 99 -9.43 -12.69 25.60
C ASP A 99 -8.92 -11.27 25.86
N ILE A 100 -8.82 -10.49 24.78
CA ILE A 100 -8.25 -9.14 24.80
C ILE A 100 -9.41 -8.16 24.65
N SER A 101 -9.76 -7.50 25.75
CA SER A 101 -10.87 -6.55 25.82
C SER A 101 -10.45 -5.17 26.31
N GLY A 102 -11.37 -4.20 26.27
CA GLY A 102 -11.16 -2.85 26.78
C GLY A 102 -10.18 -2.01 25.95
N LEU A 103 -10.00 -2.35 24.67
CA LEU A 103 -9.26 -1.53 23.73
C LEU A 103 -10.19 -0.50 23.06
N PRO A 104 -9.73 0.74 22.84
CA PRO A 104 -10.41 1.70 21.95
C PRO A 104 -10.60 1.16 20.53
N SER A 105 -11.43 1.83 19.73
CA SER A 105 -11.52 1.58 18.28
C SER A 105 -10.18 1.79 17.62
N GLY A 106 -9.76 0.84 16.78
CA GLY A 106 -8.45 0.92 16.13
C GLY A 106 -7.94 -0.43 15.64
N PHE A 107 -6.84 -0.38 14.89
CA PHE A 107 -6.05 -1.55 14.54
C PHE A 107 -4.83 -1.65 15.45
N TYR A 108 -4.47 -2.89 15.77
CA TYR A 108 -3.44 -3.24 16.75
C TYR A 108 -2.54 -4.35 16.20
N LYS A 109 -1.28 -4.34 16.64
CA LYS A 109 -0.36 -5.46 16.49
C LYS A 109 -0.40 -6.31 17.74
N ILE A 110 -0.31 -7.62 17.58
CA ILE A 110 -0.22 -8.56 18.71
C ILE A 110 0.92 -9.56 18.45
N ASN A 111 1.77 -9.70 19.46
CA ASN A 111 2.82 -10.70 19.49
C ASN A 111 2.43 -11.79 20.48
N PHE A 112 2.34 -13.04 20.02
CA PHE A 112 2.26 -14.22 20.88
C PHE A 112 3.65 -14.80 21.00
N MET A 113 4.17 -14.84 22.21
CA MET A 113 5.52 -15.26 22.51
C MET A 113 5.49 -16.54 23.36
N ILE A 114 6.25 -17.53 22.96
CA ILE A 114 6.52 -18.71 23.79
C ILE A 114 8.00 -18.70 24.18
N ASN A 115 8.28 -18.96 25.44
CA ASN A 115 9.63 -19.18 25.95
C ASN A 115 9.57 -20.36 26.91
N VAL A 116 10.20 -21.47 26.53
CA VAL A 116 10.25 -22.72 27.30
C VAL A 116 11.69 -23.21 27.35
N THR A 117 11.96 -24.28 28.06
CA THR A 117 13.29 -24.80 28.42
C THR A 117 14.27 -24.80 27.23
N ASP A 118 13.86 -25.32 26.08
CA ASP A 118 14.74 -25.53 24.92
C ASP A 118 14.29 -24.79 23.66
N TYR A 119 13.28 -23.88 23.78
CA TYR A 119 12.69 -23.22 22.61
C TYR A 119 12.09 -21.85 22.94
N ASP A 120 12.30 -20.88 22.06
CA ASP A 120 11.59 -19.60 22.06
C ASP A 120 11.16 -19.20 20.64
N ASP A 121 9.99 -18.56 20.53
CA ASP A 121 9.45 -18.03 19.25
C ASP A 121 8.43 -16.94 19.50
N THR A 122 8.17 -16.16 18.42
CA THR A 122 7.15 -15.09 18.43
C THR A 122 6.30 -15.16 17.16
N THR A 123 5.04 -15.47 17.32
CA THR A 123 4.03 -15.34 16.25
C THR A 123 3.42 -13.95 16.28
N ARG A 124 3.50 -13.26 15.13
CA ARG A 124 2.99 -11.88 14.97
C ARG A 124 1.69 -11.88 14.19
N LYS A 125 0.69 -11.16 14.70
CA LYS A 125 -0.61 -10.95 14.06
C LYS A 125 -1.01 -9.49 14.18
N ALA A 126 -2.07 -9.11 13.44
CA ALA A 126 -2.76 -7.83 13.60
C ALA A 126 -4.27 -8.08 13.70
N PHE A 127 -4.98 -7.16 14.32
CA PHE A 127 -6.43 -7.22 14.46
C PHE A 127 -7.05 -5.82 14.61
N GLY A 128 -8.35 -5.71 14.31
CA GLY A 128 -9.13 -4.48 14.48
C GLY A 128 -10.17 -4.60 15.57
N ILE A 129 -10.42 -3.51 16.28
CA ILE A 129 -11.55 -3.34 17.21
C ILE A 129 -12.41 -2.19 16.69
N ARG A 130 -13.69 -2.44 16.37
CA ARG A 130 -14.69 -1.46 15.87
C ARG A 130 -14.08 -0.47 14.84
N PRO A 131 -13.51 -0.96 13.75
CA PRO A 131 -12.84 -0.08 12.79
C PRO A 131 -13.79 0.95 12.15
N GLU A 132 -15.09 0.68 12.11
CA GLU A 132 -16.13 1.60 11.65
C GLU A 132 -16.24 2.88 12.48
N GLU A 133 -15.75 2.87 13.72
CA GLU A 133 -15.71 4.04 14.62
C GLU A 133 -14.46 4.90 14.46
N ILE A 134 -13.45 4.42 13.73
CA ILE A 134 -12.19 5.18 13.54
C ILE A 134 -12.47 6.50 12.84
N ARG A 135 -12.03 7.59 13.46
CA ARG A 135 -12.11 8.96 12.93
C ARG A 135 -10.82 9.70 13.22
N SER A 136 -10.43 10.58 12.30
CA SER A 136 -9.34 11.52 12.58
C SER A 136 -9.81 12.62 13.52
N GLN A 137 -8.95 13.01 14.45
CA GLN A 137 -9.15 14.22 15.25
C GLN A 137 -8.82 15.51 14.49
N TYR A 138 -8.20 15.41 13.30
CA TYR A 138 -7.83 16.55 12.47
C TYR A 138 -8.82 16.72 11.33
N GLY A 139 -9.46 17.90 11.27
CA GLY A 139 -10.37 18.27 10.18
C GLY A 139 -9.63 18.69 8.91
N LYS A 140 -10.38 18.80 7.82
CA LYS A 140 -9.85 19.41 6.58
C LYS A 140 -9.72 20.92 6.73
N PRO A 141 -8.76 21.60 6.03
CA PRO A 141 -8.68 23.04 6.00
C PRO A 141 -10.00 23.69 5.55
N ALA A 142 -10.35 24.83 6.13
CA ALA A 142 -11.61 25.51 5.82
C ALA A 142 -11.76 25.91 4.35
N ASP A 143 -10.63 26.25 3.70
CA ASP A 143 -10.56 26.62 2.28
C ASP A 143 -10.20 25.45 1.35
N PHE A 144 -10.23 24.21 1.83
CA PHE A 144 -9.85 23.01 1.07
C PHE A 144 -10.61 22.90 -0.26
N ASP A 145 -11.93 23.02 -0.20
CA ASP A 145 -12.77 22.87 -1.40
C ASP A 145 -12.52 24.00 -2.41
N ALA A 146 -12.37 25.23 -1.92
CA ALA A 146 -12.00 26.38 -2.75
C ALA A 146 -10.61 26.23 -3.38
N PHE A 147 -9.63 25.70 -2.63
CA PHE A 147 -8.28 25.43 -3.15
C PHE A 147 -8.32 24.50 -4.36
N TRP A 148 -9.08 23.40 -4.29
CA TRP A 148 -9.17 22.43 -5.39
C TRP A 148 -10.03 22.92 -6.55
N GLN A 149 -11.07 23.71 -6.28
CA GLN A 149 -11.83 24.38 -7.34
C GLN A 149 -10.94 25.37 -8.11
N ASN A 150 -10.11 26.15 -7.42
CA ASN A 150 -9.16 27.07 -8.03
C ASN A 150 -8.09 26.30 -8.84
N ALA A 151 -7.59 25.16 -8.34
CA ALA A 151 -6.64 24.33 -9.08
C ALA A 151 -7.24 23.79 -10.40
N LYS A 152 -8.52 23.40 -10.41
CA LYS A 152 -9.23 23.02 -11.64
C LYS A 152 -9.46 24.19 -12.57
N ALA A 153 -9.82 25.36 -12.05
CA ALA A 153 -9.97 26.58 -12.85
C ALA A 153 -8.64 26.98 -13.50
N GLU A 154 -7.53 26.90 -12.76
CA GLU A 154 -6.18 27.13 -13.30
C GLU A 154 -5.84 26.10 -14.41
N LEU A 155 -6.15 24.82 -14.20
CA LEU A 155 -5.98 23.79 -15.24
C LEU A 155 -6.79 24.11 -16.50
N ALA A 156 -8.03 24.56 -16.35
CA ALA A 156 -8.92 24.87 -17.47
C ALA A 156 -8.40 26.00 -18.37
N THR A 157 -7.53 26.90 -17.86
CA THR A 157 -6.88 27.94 -18.67
C THR A 157 -5.79 27.41 -19.59
N VAL A 158 -5.29 26.20 -19.33
CA VAL A 158 -4.24 25.57 -20.14
C VAL A 158 -4.87 24.84 -21.32
N ASN A 159 -4.58 25.28 -22.56
CA ASN A 159 -4.97 24.53 -23.75
C ASN A 159 -4.38 23.12 -23.69
N PRO A 160 -5.20 22.04 -23.74
CA PRO A 160 -4.72 20.69 -23.50
C PRO A 160 -3.82 20.12 -24.61
N GLU A 161 -3.89 20.62 -25.83
CA GLU A 161 -3.09 20.18 -26.98
C GLU A 161 -2.99 18.65 -27.09
N PHE A 162 -4.14 17.97 -27.01
CA PHE A 162 -4.18 16.51 -27.05
C PHE A 162 -3.57 15.96 -28.36
N LYS A 163 -2.60 15.07 -28.19
CA LYS A 163 -2.00 14.35 -29.31
C LYS A 163 -2.03 12.86 -29.05
N VAL A 164 -2.49 12.10 -30.04
CA VAL A 164 -2.60 10.64 -30.00
C VAL A 164 -1.81 10.05 -31.15
N THR A 165 -0.83 9.24 -30.84
CA THR A 165 0.03 8.58 -31.83
C THR A 165 -0.12 7.07 -31.69
N GLU A 166 -0.61 6.39 -32.75
CA GLU A 166 -0.68 4.92 -32.78
C GLU A 166 0.73 4.32 -32.72
N MET A 167 0.88 3.26 -31.93
CA MET A 167 2.15 2.55 -31.70
C MET A 167 2.01 1.11 -32.18
N PRO A 168 2.09 0.84 -33.50
CA PRO A 168 1.81 -0.48 -34.07
C PRO A 168 2.71 -1.59 -33.50
N ASP A 169 4.00 -1.28 -33.30
CA ASP A 169 4.99 -2.23 -32.77
C ASP A 169 4.71 -2.63 -31.30
N SER A 170 3.93 -1.82 -30.56
CA SER A 170 3.49 -2.12 -29.20
C SER A 170 2.12 -2.80 -29.19
N SER A 171 1.40 -2.86 -30.30
CA SER A 171 0.07 -3.45 -30.37
C SER A 171 0.17 -4.98 -30.35
N LYS A 172 -0.54 -5.62 -29.43
CA LYS A 172 -0.57 -7.08 -29.22
C LYS A 172 -1.85 -7.51 -28.47
N ASP A 173 -2.02 -8.80 -28.32
CA ASP A 173 -3.12 -9.38 -27.51
C ASP A 173 -4.51 -8.85 -27.93
N LYS A 174 -4.72 -8.63 -29.24
CA LYS A 174 -5.94 -8.04 -29.83
C LYS A 174 -6.23 -6.62 -29.33
N ARG A 175 -5.19 -5.85 -28.97
CA ARG A 175 -5.33 -4.46 -28.54
C ARG A 175 -4.40 -3.55 -29.37
N LYS A 176 -4.91 -2.37 -29.71
CA LYS A 176 -4.11 -1.26 -30.22
C LYS A 176 -3.51 -0.47 -29.06
N VAL A 177 -2.32 0.09 -29.28
CA VAL A 177 -1.63 0.94 -28.32
C VAL A 177 -1.42 2.32 -28.91
N PHE A 178 -1.71 3.33 -28.14
CA PHE A 178 -1.50 4.74 -28.50
C PHE A 178 -0.66 5.43 -27.41
N LEU A 179 0.33 6.21 -27.84
CA LEU A 179 0.94 7.23 -26.99
C LEU A 179 0.00 8.44 -26.94
N VAL A 180 -0.37 8.84 -25.73
CA VAL A 180 -1.17 10.03 -25.49
C VAL A 180 -0.29 11.10 -24.86
N GLU A 181 -0.29 12.31 -25.44
CA GLU A 181 0.38 13.48 -24.90
C GLU A 181 -0.66 14.57 -24.66
N MET A 182 -0.53 15.30 -23.55
CA MET A 182 -1.47 16.35 -23.14
C MET A 182 -0.79 17.43 -22.31
N LYS A 183 -1.13 18.69 -22.52
CA LYS A 183 -0.71 19.79 -21.66
C LYS A 183 -1.55 19.81 -20.39
N SER A 184 -0.88 19.82 -19.25
CA SER A 184 -1.48 19.88 -17.92
C SER A 184 -1.07 21.16 -17.17
N LEU A 185 -1.42 21.25 -15.90
CA LEU A 185 -1.16 22.41 -15.04
C LEU A 185 0.30 22.87 -15.15
N GLY A 186 0.49 24.19 -15.39
CA GLY A 186 1.80 24.77 -15.64
C GLY A 186 2.32 24.57 -17.06
N GLY A 187 1.50 24.14 -18.02
CA GLY A 187 1.87 23.91 -19.42
C GLY A 187 2.77 22.70 -19.65
N LEU A 188 2.93 21.82 -18.66
CA LEU A 188 3.77 20.62 -18.74
C LEU A 188 3.14 19.56 -19.63
N THR A 189 3.93 18.91 -20.49
CA THR A 189 3.45 17.83 -21.36
C THR A 189 3.46 16.50 -20.61
N ILE A 190 2.29 16.07 -20.17
CA ILE A 190 2.08 14.78 -19.51
C ILE A 190 1.77 13.70 -20.54
N ARG A 191 2.21 12.48 -20.27
CA ARG A 191 2.06 11.35 -21.20
C ARG A 191 1.42 10.15 -20.53
N GLY A 192 0.78 9.34 -21.36
CA GLY A 192 0.23 8.06 -20.96
C GLY A 192 0.12 7.11 -22.15
N TRP A 193 -0.31 5.91 -21.88
CA TRP A 193 -0.54 4.86 -22.87
C TRP A 193 -2.03 4.50 -22.87
N LEU A 194 -2.70 4.71 -24.00
CA LEU A 194 -4.04 4.19 -24.18
C LEU A 194 -3.96 2.85 -24.91
N THR A 195 -4.58 1.81 -24.33
CA THR A 195 -4.75 0.53 -24.98
C THR A 195 -6.23 0.27 -25.21
N GLU A 196 -6.60 0.02 -26.44
CA GLU A 196 -8.00 -0.20 -26.87
C GLU A 196 -8.17 -1.60 -27.45
N PRO A 197 -9.24 -2.34 -27.09
CA PRO A 197 -9.55 -3.61 -27.74
C PRO A 197 -9.83 -3.43 -29.23
N ILE A 198 -9.34 -4.34 -30.06
CA ILE A 198 -9.66 -4.35 -31.49
C ILE A 198 -11.06 -4.93 -31.66
N THR A 199 -11.96 -4.17 -32.29
CA THR A 199 -13.32 -4.57 -32.57
C THR A 199 -13.71 -4.32 -34.03
N LYS A 200 -14.59 -5.18 -34.58
CA LYS A 200 -15.21 -4.96 -35.87
C LYS A 200 -16.48 -4.07 -35.79
N ASN A 201 -17.03 -3.92 -34.58
CA ASN A 201 -18.18 -3.07 -34.32
C ASN A 201 -17.75 -1.62 -34.12
N LYS A 202 -17.93 -0.80 -35.15
CA LYS A 202 -17.56 0.64 -35.12
C LYS A 202 -18.38 1.47 -34.11
N ASN A 203 -19.51 0.96 -33.64
CA ASN A 203 -20.37 1.64 -32.67
C ASN A 203 -20.11 1.19 -31.23
N LYS A 204 -19.18 0.26 -31.03
CA LYS A 204 -18.83 -0.21 -29.69
C LYS A 204 -18.14 0.90 -28.92
N LYS A 205 -18.59 1.14 -27.68
CA LYS A 205 -17.95 2.01 -26.71
C LYS A 205 -17.38 1.19 -25.57
N PHE A 206 -16.20 1.56 -25.11
CA PHE A 206 -15.46 0.84 -24.06
C PHE A 206 -15.61 1.53 -22.70
N VAL A 207 -15.81 0.73 -21.64
CA VAL A 207 -15.53 1.17 -20.26
C VAL A 207 -14.08 1.60 -20.17
N VAL A 208 -13.77 2.63 -19.37
CA VAL A 208 -12.42 3.15 -19.29
C VAL A 208 -11.82 2.90 -17.91
N MET A 209 -10.70 2.20 -17.87
CA MET A 209 -9.85 2.11 -16.69
C MET A 209 -8.73 3.15 -16.79
N LEU A 210 -8.78 4.18 -15.93
CA LEU A 210 -7.69 5.13 -15.73
C LEU A 210 -6.74 4.55 -14.68
N ALA A 211 -5.65 3.94 -15.14
CA ALA A 211 -4.63 3.35 -14.29
C ALA A 211 -3.63 4.42 -13.83
N LEU A 212 -3.47 4.56 -12.51
CA LEU A 212 -2.68 5.59 -11.85
C LEU A 212 -1.42 4.99 -11.20
N PRO A 213 -0.25 5.63 -11.33
CA PRO A 213 1.02 5.03 -10.95
C PRO A 213 1.27 5.05 -9.44
N GLY A 214 1.88 3.99 -8.93
CA GLY A 214 2.54 4.02 -7.63
C GLY A 214 3.73 4.97 -7.61
N TYR A 215 4.34 5.16 -6.44
CA TYR A 215 5.50 6.05 -6.29
C TYR A 215 6.67 5.58 -7.15
N GLN A 216 7.17 6.46 -8.03
CA GLN A 216 8.26 6.20 -8.98
C GLN A 216 8.01 5.02 -9.96
N VAL A 217 6.76 4.66 -10.18
CA VAL A 217 6.39 3.62 -11.14
C VAL A 217 6.32 4.22 -12.55
N ASP A 218 6.94 3.54 -13.51
CA ASP A 218 6.82 3.80 -14.93
C ASP A 218 5.75 2.88 -15.51
N LEU A 219 4.52 3.37 -15.63
CA LEU A 219 3.44 2.61 -16.25
C LEU A 219 3.69 2.43 -17.74
N LYS A 220 3.72 1.18 -18.16
CA LYS A 220 3.77 0.75 -19.57
C LYS A 220 2.36 0.52 -20.10
N PRO A 221 2.18 0.29 -21.41
CA PRO A 221 0.90 -0.16 -21.93
C PRO A 221 0.40 -1.39 -21.19
N LEU A 222 -0.82 -1.33 -20.63
CA LEU A 222 -1.46 -2.45 -19.96
C LEU A 222 -2.39 -3.17 -20.93
N TYR A 223 -2.20 -4.47 -21.07
CA TYR A 223 -2.95 -5.31 -22.01
C TYR A 223 -4.03 -6.11 -21.27
N GLY A 224 -4.99 -5.43 -20.65
CA GLY A 224 -6.07 -6.09 -19.90
C GLY A 224 -6.77 -7.19 -20.71
N LEU A 225 -7.27 -8.21 -20.01
CA LEU A 225 -7.89 -9.38 -20.64
C LEU A 225 -9.32 -9.12 -21.12
N ASP A 226 -9.99 -8.12 -20.55
CA ASP A 226 -11.39 -7.84 -20.86
C ASP A 226 -11.54 -7.09 -22.20
N PRO A 227 -12.34 -7.61 -23.15
CA PRO A 227 -12.53 -6.99 -24.46
C PRO A 227 -13.43 -5.75 -24.44
N ASP A 228 -14.02 -5.41 -23.30
CA ASP A 228 -14.94 -4.29 -23.13
C ASP A 228 -14.31 -3.10 -22.41
N ILE A 229 -13.06 -3.24 -21.95
CA ILE A 229 -12.36 -2.21 -21.20
C ILE A 229 -11.19 -1.63 -22.01
N ALA A 230 -11.19 -0.33 -22.27
CA ALA A 230 -10.02 0.43 -22.69
C ALA A 230 -9.22 0.87 -21.44
N ILE A 231 -7.89 0.91 -21.54
CA ILE A 231 -7.04 1.25 -20.39
C ILE A 231 -6.18 2.47 -20.75
N LEU A 232 -6.31 3.55 -19.98
CA LEU A 232 -5.40 4.69 -20.02
C LEU A 232 -4.42 4.59 -18.85
N SER A 233 -3.20 4.13 -19.12
CA SER A 233 -2.08 4.09 -18.17
C SER A 233 -1.42 5.46 -18.12
N LEU A 234 -1.76 6.28 -17.12
CA LEU A 234 -1.24 7.63 -16.98
C LEU A 234 0.13 7.62 -16.28
N ASN A 235 1.10 8.34 -16.82
CA ASN A 235 2.31 8.71 -16.09
C ASN A 235 2.22 10.18 -15.70
N ILE A 236 2.05 10.45 -14.41
CA ILE A 236 2.00 11.81 -13.87
C ILE A 236 3.37 12.50 -14.02
N ARG A 237 3.39 13.84 -13.87
CA ARG A 237 4.63 14.62 -13.89
C ARG A 237 5.75 14.01 -13.08
N GLY A 238 6.95 13.91 -13.65
CA GLY A 238 8.14 13.38 -13.01
C GLY A 238 8.23 11.86 -12.94
N GLN A 239 7.28 11.11 -13.51
CA GLN A 239 7.30 9.65 -13.52
C GLN A 239 7.14 9.06 -14.92
N GLY A 240 7.62 7.84 -15.10
CA GLY A 240 7.51 7.09 -16.33
C GLY A 240 7.97 7.87 -17.56
N ASN A 241 7.16 7.90 -18.63
CA ASN A 241 7.43 8.67 -19.85
C ASN A 241 7.12 10.18 -19.69
N SER A 242 6.69 10.64 -18.51
CA SER A 242 6.59 12.05 -18.14
C SER A 242 7.68 12.50 -17.14
N ARG A 243 8.77 11.72 -16.98
CA ARG A 243 9.86 12.04 -16.04
C ARG A 243 10.66 13.26 -16.38
N ASP A 244 10.69 13.64 -17.66
CA ASP A 244 11.46 14.76 -18.22
C ASP A 244 10.86 16.14 -17.90
N VAL A 245 9.59 16.20 -17.49
CA VAL A 245 8.87 17.48 -17.35
C VAL A 245 9.17 18.21 -16.05
N ILE A 246 9.71 17.56 -15.05
CA ILE A 246 10.20 18.17 -13.82
C ILE A 246 11.56 17.59 -13.40
N ASN A 247 12.36 18.42 -12.71
CA ASN A 247 13.69 17.99 -12.27
C ASN A 247 13.65 17.51 -10.80
N VAL A 248 13.86 16.21 -10.60
CA VAL A 248 13.89 15.56 -9.28
C VAL A 248 15.32 15.26 -8.78
N ARG A 249 16.37 15.80 -9.41
CA ARG A 249 17.76 15.37 -9.17
C ARG A 249 18.30 15.70 -7.77
N LYS A 250 17.78 16.74 -7.10
CA LYS A 250 18.30 17.22 -5.81
C LYS A 250 17.41 16.88 -4.62
N GLU A 251 16.21 16.42 -4.85
CA GLU A 251 15.15 16.20 -3.86
C GLU A 251 14.43 14.89 -4.16
N THR A 252 13.76 14.33 -3.17
CA THR A 252 12.85 13.22 -3.43
C THR A 252 11.54 13.78 -4.03
N TYR A 253 10.88 13.00 -4.88
CA TYR A 253 9.63 13.43 -5.53
C TYR A 253 8.62 13.99 -4.51
N ILE A 254 8.48 13.34 -3.35
CA ILE A 254 7.49 13.70 -2.34
C ILE A 254 7.81 15.02 -1.61
N THR A 255 9.02 15.57 -1.73
CA THR A 255 9.41 16.82 -1.10
C THR A 255 9.40 18.03 -2.05
N LEU A 256 9.17 17.79 -3.36
CA LEU A 256 9.17 18.87 -4.35
C LEU A 256 8.07 19.90 -4.09
N GLY A 257 8.44 21.10 -3.63
CA GLY A 257 7.54 22.21 -3.36
C GLY A 257 6.65 22.01 -2.13
N VAL A 258 6.98 21.10 -1.22
CA VAL A 258 6.15 20.77 -0.04
C VAL A 258 5.99 21.95 0.93
N GLU A 259 6.87 22.94 0.87
CA GLU A 259 6.82 24.18 1.64
C GLU A 259 5.70 25.15 1.23
N ASP A 260 5.10 24.95 0.04
CA ASP A 260 4.02 25.80 -0.51
C ASP A 260 2.96 24.91 -1.17
N LYS A 261 1.75 24.88 -0.62
CA LYS A 261 0.63 24.08 -1.16
C LYS A 261 0.33 24.35 -2.65
N ASN A 262 0.62 25.56 -3.15
CA ASN A 262 0.40 25.90 -4.56
C ASN A 262 1.48 25.34 -5.50
N LYS A 263 2.67 25.08 -4.98
CA LYS A 263 3.84 24.55 -5.71
C LYS A 263 4.09 23.08 -5.49
N TYR A 264 3.42 22.49 -4.49
CA TYR A 264 3.65 21.08 -4.15
C TYR A 264 3.34 20.18 -5.34
N VAL A 265 4.26 19.27 -5.63
CA VAL A 265 4.18 18.37 -6.79
C VAL A 265 2.86 17.61 -6.88
N LEU A 266 2.28 17.25 -5.73
CA LEU A 266 1.01 16.51 -5.68
C LEU A 266 -0.19 17.34 -6.17
N LYS A 267 -0.19 18.69 -6.05
CA LYS A 267 -1.21 19.52 -6.69
C LYS A 267 -1.23 19.27 -8.21
N GLY A 268 -0.04 19.32 -8.79
CA GLY A 268 0.10 19.06 -10.22
C GLY A 268 -0.23 17.62 -10.61
N ALA A 269 0.20 16.64 -9.81
CA ALA A 269 -0.07 15.23 -10.08
C ALA A 269 -1.58 14.90 -10.09
N ILE A 270 -2.36 15.47 -9.16
CA ILE A 270 -3.83 15.34 -9.16
C ILE A 270 -4.43 16.03 -10.38
N MET A 271 -3.94 17.22 -10.76
CA MET A 271 -4.38 17.90 -11.97
C MET A 271 -4.01 17.17 -13.26
N ASP A 272 -2.93 16.40 -13.27
CA ASP A 272 -2.59 15.49 -14.38
C ASP A 272 -3.65 14.39 -14.53
N CYS A 273 -4.15 13.84 -13.41
CA CYS A 273 -5.24 12.88 -13.42
C CYS A 273 -6.56 13.50 -13.92
N VAL A 274 -6.90 14.72 -13.51
CA VAL A 274 -8.06 15.46 -14.03
C VAL A 274 -7.91 15.72 -15.52
N ARG A 275 -6.73 16.09 -16.01
CA ARG A 275 -6.45 16.28 -17.45
C ARG A 275 -6.60 14.97 -18.23
N ALA A 276 -6.27 13.83 -17.65
CA ALA A 276 -6.51 12.54 -18.28
C ALA A 276 -8.03 12.24 -18.41
N VAL A 277 -8.84 12.67 -17.44
CA VAL A 277 -10.32 12.61 -17.56
C VAL A 277 -10.80 13.53 -18.67
N ASP A 278 -10.25 14.76 -18.80
CA ASP A 278 -10.58 15.65 -19.92
C ASP A 278 -10.28 14.98 -21.27
N PHE A 279 -9.13 14.30 -21.39
CA PHE A 279 -8.78 13.54 -22.59
C PHE A 279 -9.81 12.45 -22.90
N ILE A 280 -10.20 11.64 -21.89
CA ILE A 280 -11.22 10.58 -22.08
C ILE A 280 -12.50 11.17 -22.65
N TYR A 281 -12.93 12.36 -22.23
CA TYR A 281 -14.13 13.02 -22.70
C TYR A 281 -14.04 13.52 -24.16
N THR A 282 -12.85 13.58 -24.75
CA THR A 282 -12.68 13.88 -26.18
C THR A 282 -12.81 12.67 -27.08
N ARG A 283 -12.90 11.45 -26.51
CA ARG A 283 -12.87 10.17 -27.24
C ARG A 283 -14.27 9.58 -27.34
N PRO A 284 -14.91 9.61 -28.53
CA PRO A 284 -16.29 9.16 -28.67
C PRO A 284 -16.47 7.64 -28.51
N GLU A 285 -15.40 6.86 -28.72
CA GLU A 285 -15.36 5.40 -28.52
C GLU A 285 -15.23 4.99 -27.05
N LEU A 286 -14.98 5.94 -26.15
CA LEU A 286 -14.91 5.69 -24.71
C LEU A 286 -16.23 6.05 -24.02
N ARG A 287 -16.62 5.28 -23.02
CA ARG A 287 -17.82 5.53 -22.22
C ARG A 287 -17.52 6.57 -21.16
N HIS A 288 -18.15 7.73 -21.28
CA HIS A 288 -17.97 8.84 -20.33
C HIS A 288 -18.71 8.62 -19.01
N ASP A 289 -19.69 7.73 -18.98
CA ASP A 289 -20.48 7.36 -17.80
C ASP A 289 -19.83 6.22 -16.98
N ASN A 290 -18.71 5.67 -17.45
CA ASN A 290 -18.06 4.51 -16.84
C ASN A 290 -16.53 4.67 -16.85
N ILE A 291 -16.03 5.63 -16.08
CA ILE A 291 -14.60 5.85 -15.87
C ILE A 291 -14.22 5.32 -14.50
N ILE A 292 -13.29 4.37 -14.46
CA ILE A 292 -12.78 3.74 -13.26
C ILE A 292 -11.39 4.29 -12.97
N ALA A 293 -11.20 5.03 -11.88
CA ALA A 293 -9.87 5.39 -11.39
C ALA A 293 -9.30 4.24 -10.55
N VAL A 294 -8.14 3.71 -10.97
CA VAL A 294 -7.53 2.51 -10.36
C VAL A 294 -6.09 2.78 -9.98
N GLY A 295 -5.69 2.41 -8.77
CA GLY A 295 -4.29 2.49 -8.39
C GLY A 295 -3.96 1.91 -7.02
N GLY A 296 -2.68 1.65 -6.80
CA GLY A 296 -2.15 1.20 -5.51
C GLY A 296 -1.14 2.19 -4.94
N SER A 297 -1.03 2.26 -3.61
CA SER A 297 -0.08 3.14 -2.94
C SER A 297 -0.30 4.62 -3.30
N LEU A 298 0.68 5.31 -3.90
CA LEU A 298 0.47 6.65 -4.47
C LEU A 298 -0.66 6.66 -5.51
N GLY A 299 -0.78 5.61 -6.34
CA GLY A 299 -1.87 5.49 -7.29
C GLY A 299 -3.24 5.36 -6.61
N GLY A 300 -3.30 4.69 -5.45
CA GLY A 300 -4.50 4.62 -4.61
C GLY A 300 -4.87 5.99 -4.03
N PHE A 301 -3.88 6.75 -3.56
CA PHE A 301 -4.07 8.15 -3.17
C PHE A 301 -4.61 8.99 -4.34
N LEU A 302 -4.00 8.87 -5.52
CA LEU A 302 -4.43 9.62 -6.71
C LEU A 302 -5.86 9.22 -7.14
N ALA A 303 -6.24 7.93 -7.03
CA ALA A 303 -7.60 7.48 -7.32
C ALA A 303 -8.62 8.13 -6.36
N VAL A 304 -8.33 8.11 -5.06
CA VAL A 304 -9.16 8.77 -4.02
C VAL A 304 -9.24 10.28 -4.27
N ALA A 305 -8.11 10.95 -4.46
CA ALA A 305 -8.05 12.40 -4.65
C ALA A 305 -8.78 12.82 -5.95
N THR A 306 -8.53 12.14 -7.07
CA THR A 306 -9.19 12.43 -8.34
C THR A 306 -10.70 12.23 -8.24
N SER A 307 -11.16 11.14 -7.61
CA SER A 307 -12.59 10.89 -7.39
C SER A 307 -13.26 11.92 -6.48
N GLY A 308 -12.49 12.51 -5.55
CA GLY A 308 -12.98 13.57 -4.66
C GLY A 308 -13.05 14.94 -5.32
N VAL A 309 -12.21 15.23 -6.33
CA VAL A 309 -12.20 16.55 -7.02
C VAL A 309 -12.93 16.53 -8.36
N ASP A 310 -13.19 15.37 -8.95
CA ASP A 310 -13.81 15.23 -10.26
C ASP A 310 -14.95 14.20 -10.26
N ASN A 311 -16.18 14.70 -10.28
CA ASN A 311 -17.39 13.87 -10.25
C ASN A 311 -17.62 13.06 -11.55
N ARG A 312 -16.79 13.20 -12.57
CA ARG A 312 -16.85 12.41 -13.81
C ARG A 312 -16.27 11.00 -13.60
N ILE A 313 -15.51 10.78 -12.52
CA ILE A 313 -15.12 9.44 -12.10
C ILE A 313 -16.37 8.72 -11.57
N SER A 314 -16.67 7.57 -12.18
CA SER A 314 -17.86 6.78 -11.86
C SER A 314 -17.58 5.67 -10.85
N PHE A 315 -16.30 5.23 -10.75
CA PHE A 315 -15.85 4.19 -9.84
C PHE A 315 -14.42 4.46 -9.40
N CYS A 316 -14.15 4.23 -8.11
CA CYS A 316 -12.82 4.35 -7.52
C CYS A 316 -12.35 2.99 -7.00
N SER A 317 -11.17 2.55 -7.42
CA SER A 317 -10.51 1.38 -6.86
C SER A 317 -9.14 1.77 -6.31
N ALA A 318 -8.97 1.70 -4.99
CA ALA A 318 -7.79 2.16 -4.29
C ALA A 318 -7.19 1.06 -3.40
N ALA A 319 -6.03 0.53 -3.78
CA ALA A 319 -5.28 -0.44 -3.00
C ALA A 319 -4.27 0.27 -2.10
N ASN A 320 -4.31 0.06 -0.78
CA ASN A 320 -3.39 0.66 0.20
C ASN A 320 -3.09 2.15 -0.09
N PRO A 321 -4.09 3.04 -0.18
CA PRO A 321 -3.85 4.45 -0.46
C PRO A 321 -2.96 5.08 0.62
N ILE A 322 -1.86 5.72 0.20
CA ILE A 322 -0.96 6.43 1.10
C ILE A 322 -1.50 7.83 1.46
N LEU A 323 -0.82 8.51 2.37
CA LEU A 323 -1.14 9.88 2.80
C LEU A 323 -2.57 10.03 3.34
N GLY A 324 -3.08 9.02 4.04
CA GLY A 324 -4.32 9.11 4.81
C GLY A 324 -4.03 9.57 6.23
N ASP A 325 -4.80 10.52 6.75
CA ASP A 325 -4.65 11.07 8.10
C ASP A 325 -3.21 11.49 8.41
N VAL A 326 -2.68 12.36 7.55
CA VAL A 326 -1.27 12.75 7.45
C VAL A 326 -0.65 13.14 8.79
N ARG A 327 -1.38 13.87 9.65
CA ARG A 327 -0.86 14.32 10.95
C ARG A 327 -0.65 13.17 11.93
N ASN A 328 -1.57 12.20 11.95
CA ASN A 328 -1.38 10.99 12.75
C ASN A 328 -0.31 10.09 12.11
N LEU A 329 -0.32 9.95 10.79
CA LEU A 329 0.64 9.15 10.03
C LEU A 329 2.09 9.61 10.24
N ALA A 330 2.33 10.92 10.36
CA ALA A 330 3.66 11.53 10.51
C ALA A 330 4.45 11.05 11.74
N ASN A 331 3.77 10.47 12.73
CA ASN A 331 4.36 9.92 13.94
C ASN A 331 4.40 8.37 13.95
N GLN A 332 3.94 7.72 12.87
CA GLN A 332 3.78 6.26 12.83
C GLN A 332 4.68 5.60 11.80
N VAL A 333 5.01 6.31 10.72
CA VAL A 333 5.78 5.74 9.60
C VAL A 333 7.03 6.56 9.30
N ASP A 334 8.06 5.88 8.81
CA ASP A 334 9.30 6.52 8.42
C ASP A 334 9.16 7.26 7.10
N TRP A 335 8.68 6.59 6.08
CA TRP A 335 8.46 7.20 4.76
C TRP A 335 7.00 7.68 4.63
N PRO A 336 6.76 8.88 4.09
CA PRO A 336 7.71 9.84 3.51
C PRO A 336 8.26 10.86 4.54
N PHE A 337 7.91 10.76 5.81
CA PHE A 337 8.16 11.82 6.79
C PHE A 337 9.62 11.99 7.16
N ASN A 338 10.44 10.94 7.11
CA ASN A 338 11.88 11.08 7.31
C ASN A 338 12.55 11.88 6.19
N ASP A 339 12.05 11.76 4.93
CA ASP A 339 12.49 12.58 3.82
C ASP A 339 12.08 14.05 4.02
N ILE A 340 10.84 14.27 4.44
CA ILE A 340 10.30 15.60 4.72
C ILE A 340 11.04 16.26 5.88
N LYS A 341 11.31 15.55 6.98
CA LYS A 341 12.09 16.07 8.12
C LYS A 341 13.51 16.46 7.69
N ARG A 342 14.18 15.62 6.88
CA ARG A 342 15.50 15.98 6.30
C ARG A 342 15.41 17.22 5.44
N TYR A 343 14.40 17.31 4.59
CA TYR A 343 14.15 18.48 3.76
C TYR A 343 13.98 19.76 4.58
N VAL A 344 13.16 19.73 5.64
CA VAL A 344 12.95 20.84 6.58
C VAL A 344 14.25 21.26 7.24
N ASN A 345 15.04 20.30 7.73
CA ASN A 345 16.29 20.58 8.44
C ASN A 345 17.36 21.30 7.59
N THR A 346 17.24 21.22 6.26
CA THR A 346 18.15 21.91 5.33
C THR A 346 17.68 23.32 4.92
N ARG A 347 16.53 23.79 5.44
CA ARG A 347 15.91 25.06 5.04
C ARG A 347 15.61 25.97 6.23
N PRO A 348 16.46 27.01 6.45
CA PRO A 348 16.24 27.98 7.54
C PRO A 348 14.84 28.60 7.49
N GLY A 349 14.17 28.64 8.64
CA GLY A 349 12.81 29.23 8.77
C GLY A 349 11.66 28.35 8.32
N LEU A 350 11.93 27.15 7.76
CA LEU A 350 10.89 26.16 7.48
C LEU A 350 10.73 25.27 8.71
N THR A 351 9.49 25.03 9.15
CA THR A 351 9.17 24.13 10.25
C THR A 351 8.38 22.91 9.73
N PHE A 352 8.48 21.79 10.44
CA PHE A 352 7.73 20.59 10.11
C PHE A 352 6.21 20.85 10.17
N ASP A 353 5.74 21.60 11.17
CA ASP A 353 4.33 21.97 11.30
C ASP A 353 3.83 22.80 10.10
N LYS A 354 4.65 23.73 9.58
CA LYS A 354 4.31 24.48 8.38
C LYS A 354 4.14 23.56 7.17
N VAL A 355 4.99 22.54 7.05
CA VAL A 355 4.87 21.52 6.00
C VAL A 355 3.61 20.68 6.20
N LEU A 356 3.32 20.23 7.43
CA LEU A 356 2.09 19.49 7.73
C LEU A 356 0.84 20.32 7.41
N ASN A 357 0.83 21.62 7.69
CA ASN A 357 -0.27 22.51 7.32
C ASN A 357 -0.49 22.56 5.79
N ASN A 358 0.57 22.50 4.99
CA ASN A 358 0.46 22.38 3.54
C ASN A 358 -0.03 21.00 3.12
N MET A 359 0.48 19.94 3.77
CA MET A 359 0.09 18.56 3.48
C MET A 359 -1.37 18.24 3.83
N ASP A 360 -2.01 19.00 4.71
CA ASP A 360 -3.45 18.84 4.99
C ASP A 360 -4.31 19.02 3.73
N TYR A 361 -3.84 19.76 2.73
CA TYR A 361 -4.51 19.92 1.44
C TYR A 361 -4.35 18.68 0.54
N PHE A 362 -3.48 17.76 0.89
CA PHE A 362 -3.13 16.53 0.16
C PHE A 362 -3.35 15.28 1.02
N ASP A 363 -4.11 15.40 2.10
CA ASP A 363 -4.51 14.28 2.92
C ASP A 363 -5.67 13.53 2.28
N ALA A 364 -5.49 12.24 1.99
CA ALA A 364 -6.49 11.42 1.30
C ALA A 364 -7.86 11.42 1.99
N LYS A 365 -7.90 11.47 3.34
CA LYS A 365 -9.17 11.53 4.08
C LYS A 365 -9.99 12.79 3.79
N ASN A 366 -9.33 13.89 3.42
CA ASN A 366 -10.01 15.16 3.17
C ASN A 366 -10.72 15.18 1.80
N PHE A 367 -10.30 14.32 0.85
CA PHE A 367 -11.02 14.08 -0.41
C PHE A 367 -12.19 13.10 -0.24
N ALA A 368 -12.09 12.18 0.70
CA ALA A 368 -13.03 11.08 0.88
C ALA A 368 -14.48 11.53 1.01
N SER A 369 -14.75 12.61 1.75
CA SER A 369 -16.10 13.14 1.96
C SER A 369 -16.78 13.69 0.70
N ALA A 370 -16.02 13.98 -0.36
CA ALA A 370 -16.50 14.47 -1.63
C ALA A 370 -16.72 13.36 -2.69
N ILE A 371 -16.30 12.15 -2.41
CA ILE A 371 -16.46 11.00 -3.32
C ILE A 371 -17.93 10.62 -3.41
N LYS A 372 -18.47 10.65 -4.64
CA LYS A 372 -19.87 10.29 -4.95
C LYS A 372 -19.99 8.96 -5.67
N CYS A 373 -18.88 8.45 -6.19
CA CYS A 373 -18.86 7.22 -6.97
C CYS A 373 -18.72 5.99 -6.07
N ARG A 374 -19.16 4.82 -6.58
CA ARG A 374 -18.94 3.54 -5.93
C ARG A 374 -17.44 3.27 -5.74
N THR A 375 -17.04 2.83 -4.56
CA THR A 375 -15.63 2.70 -4.19
C THR A 375 -15.29 1.29 -3.69
N LEU A 376 -14.25 0.70 -4.28
CA LEU A 376 -13.56 -0.48 -3.75
C LEU A 376 -12.25 -0.05 -3.13
N MET A 377 -11.96 -0.52 -1.92
CA MET A 377 -10.68 -0.25 -1.26
C MET A 377 -10.04 -1.53 -0.75
N GLY A 378 -8.72 -1.62 -0.81
CA GLY A 378 -7.96 -2.73 -0.26
C GLY A 378 -7.02 -2.26 0.85
N MET A 379 -6.83 -3.10 1.87
CA MET A 379 -5.99 -2.79 3.03
C MET A 379 -5.23 -4.02 3.51
N GLY A 380 -3.92 -3.90 3.71
CA GLY A 380 -3.10 -4.88 4.41
C GLY A 380 -3.03 -4.55 5.90
N MET A 381 -3.34 -5.52 6.78
CA MET A 381 -3.36 -5.24 8.22
C MET A 381 -1.99 -5.08 8.87
N VAL A 382 -0.93 -5.54 8.20
CA VAL A 382 0.45 -5.37 8.67
C VAL A 382 1.25 -4.36 7.85
N ASP A 383 0.54 -3.52 7.09
CA ASP A 383 1.13 -2.45 6.30
C ASP A 383 1.74 -1.36 7.20
N ASN A 384 3.01 -1.02 6.98
CA ASN A 384 3.75 0.00 7.71
C ASN A 384 4.04 1.26 6.86
N ILE A 385 3.50 1.33 5.64
CA ILE A 385 3.58 2.49 4.74
C ILE A 385 2.22 3.21 4.67
N ALA A 386 1.15 2.42 4.51
CA ALA A 386 -0.24 2.86 4.61
C ALA A 386 -0.93 2.08 5.75
N PRO A 387 -0.68 2.41 7.01
CA PRO A 387 -1.18 1.67 8.16
C PRO A 387 -2.71 1.55 8.16
N PRO A 388 -3.25 0.42 8.64
CA PRO A 388 -4.69 0.14 8.58
C PRO A 388 -5.57 1.24 9.16
N ASN A 389 -5.18 1.89 10.27
CA ASN A 389 -5.96 3.01 10.84
C ASN A 389 -6.12 4.17 9.86
N THR A 390 -5.09 4.47 9.07
CA THR A 390 -5.15 5.59 8.10
C THR A 390 -5.99 5.24 6.88
N VAL A 391 -5.88 4.02 6.36
CA VAL A 391 -6.72 3.52 5.27
C VAL A 391 -8.19 3.45 5.71
N GLN A 392 -8.44 2.97 6.92
CA GLN A 392 -9.79 2.91 7.49
C GLN A 392 -10.40 4.32 7.68
N THR A 393 -9.58 5.29 8.08
CA THR A 393 -10.03 6.69 8.20
C THR A 393 -10.50 7.25 6.85
N ILE A 394 -9.76 6.97 5.76
CA ILE A 394 -10.20 7.33 4.40
C ILE A 394 -11.52 6.62 4.08
N TYR A 395 -11.57 5.30 4.26
CA TYR A 395 -12.74 4.48 3.95
C TYR A 395 -13.99 4.97 4.71
N ASN A 396 -13.87 5.21 6.01
CA ASN A 396 -14.98 5.68 6.84
C ASN A 396 -15.50 7.06 6.41
N GLY A 397 -14.64 7.90 5.84
CA GLY A 397 -14.99 9.24 5.33
C GLY A 397 -15.78 9.24 4.03
N ILE A 398 -15.82 8.14 3.27
CA ILE A 398 -16.54 8.06 1.99
C ILE A 398 -18.04 7.87 2.25
N PRO A 399 -18.92 8.77 1.78
CA PRO A 399 -20.38 8.65 1.98
C PRO A 399 -21.06 7.72 0.96
N ALA A 400 -20.44 7.50 -0.20
CA ALA A 400 -21.00 6.69 -1.29
C ALA A 400 -20.96 5.18 -0.96
N ASP A 401 -21.61 4.37 -1.80
CA ASP A 401 -21.50 2.91 -1.76
C ASP A 401 -20.03 2.48 -1.83
N LYS A 402 -19.60 1.69 -0.86
CA LYS A 402 -18.19 1.34 -0.69
C LYS A 402 -18.00 -0.06 -0.15
N HIS A 403 -16.91 -0.68 -0.56
CA HIS A 403 -16.51 -1.99 -0.06
C HIS A 403 -15.02 -2.00 0.30
N LEU A 404 -14.67 -2.59 1.46
CA LEU A 404 -13.30 -2.73 1.93
C LEU A 404 -12.91 -4.21 1.95
N ILE A 405 -11.77 -4.53 1.35
CA ILE A 405 -11.16 -5.86 1.41
C ILE A 405 -9.96 -5.81 2.33
N ILE A 406 -10.01 -6.60 3.40
CA ILE A 406 -8.96 -6.68 4.42
C ILE A 406 -8.10 -7.91 4.16
N PHE A 407 -6.78 -7.72 4.07
CA PHE A 407 -5.79 -8.78 3.94
C PHE A 407 -5.00 -8.89 5.24
N ARG A 408 -5.38 -9.83 6.11
CA ARG A 408 -4.88 -9.96 7.48
C ARG A 408 -3.36 -10.10 7.60
N ASP A 409 -2.76 -10.88 6.72
CA ASP A 409 -1.36 -11.29 6.81
C ASP A 409 -0.50 -10.59 5.74
N LEU A 410 -1.03 -9.57 5.03
CA LEU A 410 -0.30 -8.82 4.01
C LEU A 410 0.05 -7.42 4.50
N ALA A 411 1.21 -6.95 4.06
CA ALA A 411 1.68 -5.58 4.23
C ALA A 411 1.28 -4.71 3.02
N HIS A 412 2.20 -3.89 2.52
CA HIS A 412 1.91 -2.94 1.42
C HIS A 412 1.68 -3.61 0.06
N GLU A 413 2.11 -4.86 -0.11
CA GLU A 413 2.04 -5.65 -1.35
C GLU A 413 0.76 -6.51 -1.47
N ILE A 414 -0.41 -5.93 -1.27
CA ILE A 414 -1.69 -6.64 -1.46
C ILE A 414 -2.03 -6.90 -2.95
N GLY A 415 -1.31 -6.23 -3.87
CA GLY A 415 -1.65 -6.05 -5.27
C GLY A 415 -2.18 -7.26 -6.01
N LYS A 416 -1.45 -8.40 -6.05
CA LYS A 416 -1.88 -9.60 -6.80
C LYS A 416 -3.20 -10.19 -6.31
N LYS A 417 -3.42 -10.22 -4.99
CA LYS A 417 -4.68 -10.71 -4.42
C LYS A 417 -5.81 -9.71 -4.62
N TYR A 418 -5.51 -8.42 -4.43
CA TYR A 418 -6.49 -7.35 -4.62
C TYR A 418 -7.03 -7.31 -6.06
N VAL A 419 -6.18 -7.40 -7.07
CA VAL A 419 -6.56 -7.39 -8.50
C VAL A 419 -7.60 -8.48 -8.84
N VAL A 420 -7.58 -9.63 -8.17
CA VAL A 420 -8.58 -10.68 -8.37
C VAL A 420 -9.97 -10.21 -7.90
N TYR A 421 -10.04 -9.57 -6.73
CA TYR A 421 -11.29 -9.00 -6.20
C TYR A 421 -11.75 -7.82 -7.05
N GLU A 422 -10.84 -6.92 -7.42
CA GLU A 422 -11.07 -5.78 -8.29
C GLU A 422 -11.67 -6.21 -9.64
N GLY A 423 -11.07 -7.19 -10.30
CA GLY A 423 -11.55 -7.71 -11.58
C GLY A 423 -12.94 -8.36 -11.47
N ARG A 424 -13.23 -9.06 -10.36
CA ARG A 424 -14.56 -9.59 -10.10
C ARG A 424 -15.56 -8.47 -9.85
N TRP A 425 -15.23 -7.52 -8.98
CA TRP A 425 -16.07 -6.37 -8.67
C TRP A 425 -16.38 -5.52 -9.90
N MET A 426 -15.41 -5.31 -10.79
CA MET A 426 -15.64 -4.63 -12.08
C MET A 426 -16.60 -5.40 -12.97
N ARG A 427 -16.42 -6.72 -13.15
CA ARG A 427 -17.34 -7.54 -13.95
C ARG A 427 -18.76 -7.49 -13.42
N ASP A 428 -18.94 -7.68 -12.12
CA ASP A 428 -20.26 -7.66 -11.48
C ASP A 428 -20.93 -6.28 -11.60
N THR A 429 -20.12 -5.20 -11.47
CA THR A 429 -20.62 -3.82 -11.50
C THR A 429 -21.02 -3.37 -12.92
N PHE A 430 -20.27 -3.75 -13.93
CA PHE A 430 -20.48 -3.30 -15.31
C PHE A 430 -21.18 -4.34 -16.19
N ALA A 431 -21.58 -5.47 -15.62
CA ALA A 431 -22.11 -6.62 -16.37
C ALA A 431 -21.21 -7.01 -17.55
N LEU A 432 -19.89 -7.03 -17.31
CA LEU A 432 -18.90 -7.46 -18.30
C LEU A 432 -18.83 -9.00 -18.31
N PHE A 433 -18.88 -9.60 -19.51
CA PHE A 433 -18.90 -11.05 -19.70
C PHE A 433 -17.59 -11.57 -20.26
#